data_7a259dc5eccd234bbdd07ab0dd80e00e
#
_entry.id   7a259dc5eccd234bbdd07ab0dd80e00e
#
_cell.length_a   1.000
_cell.length_b   1.000
_cell.length_c   1.000
_cell.angle_alpha   90.00
_cell.angle_beta   90.00
_cell.angle_gamma   90.00
#
_symmetry.space_group_name_H-M   'P 1'
#
loop_
_entity.id
_entity.type
_entity.pdbx_description
1 polymer ?
#
loop_
_entity_poly.entity_id
_entity_poly.type
_entity_poly.pdbx_seq_one_letter_code
_entity_poly.pdbx_strand_id
1 'polypeptide(L)'
;MRDVACVLGLAAILAGPAAAADGPAGRIVSIGGAVTEIIYALGQQDRIIARDTTSNFPPEVTGLPDVGYARALSPEGVLSVAPDLIIAEENAGPPETIEVLEAAGVTFVKVPESYTIDGVARKILTVGDALGQPVAAQALAEDVTARLQAATRPVTGDAPGVLFILSAADGRIMAGGAGTSADGIIAMAGGRNVMDGIQGYKPVSDEAIARANPDVVLMMDRVGDHGLTDEALFAMPAISTTAAAETGRVIRMDGMLLLGFGPRVAEAVSALSSALHE
;
A
#
# COMPACT_ATOMS: atom_id res chain seq x y z
N MET A 1 -77.78 13.51 41.37
CA MET A 1 -76.36 13.74 41.60
C MET A 1 -75.67 12.54 41.02
N ARG A 2 -74.98 12.73 39.91
CA ARG A 2 -74.36 11.64 39.11
C ARG A 2 -72.88 11.82 39.17
N ASP A 3 -72.20 10.86 39.82
CA ASP A 3 -70.73 10.79 39.92
C ASP A 3 -70.18 10.34 38.58
N VAL A 4 -69.28 11.13 38.02
CA VAL A 4 -68.49 10.81 36.83
C VAL A 4 -67.08 10.38 37.31
N ALA A 5 -66.80 9.09 37.24
CA ALA A 5 -65.45 8.57 37.50
C ALA A 5 -64.58 8.75 36.25
N CYS A 6 -63.52 9.54 36.40
CA CYS A 6 -62.47 9.72 35.37
C CYS A 6 -61.45 8.61 35.46
N VAL A 7 -61.40 7.71 34.45
CA VAL A 7 -60.37 6.67 34.33
C VAL A 7 -59.19 7.27 33.55
N LEU A 8 -58.09 7.51 34.22
CA LEU A 8 -56.80 7.88 33.57
C LEU A 8 -56.13 6.57 33.07
N GLY A 9 -56.15 6.38 31.76
CA GLY A 9 -55.38 5.31 31.12
C GLY A 9 -53.89 5.69 31.02
N LEU A 10 -53.04 4.93 31.72
CA LEU A 10 -51.60 5.05 31.65
C LEU A 10 -51.09 4.28 30.42
N ALA A 11 -50.73 4.99 29.33
CA ALA A 11 -50.08 4.39 28.16
C ALA A 11 -48.60 4.14 28.46
N ALA A 12 -48.23 2.85 28.69
CA ALA A 12 -46.83 2.44 28.76
C ALA A 12 -46.26 2.41 27.36
N ILE A 13 -45.35 3.36 27.06
CA ILE A 13 -44.52 3.31 25.86
C ILE A 13 -43.44 2.26 26.07
N LEU A 14 -43.59 1.12 25.43
CA LEU A 14 -42.55 0.08 25.32
C LEU A 14 -41.51 0.62 24.32
N ALA A 15 -40.39 1.19 24.82
CA ALA A 15 -39.20 1.40 24.05
C ALA A 15 -38.61 0.03 23.67
N GLY A 16 -38.86 -0.44 22.46
CA GLY A 16 -38.19 -1.60 21.90
C GLY A 16 -36.67 -1.31 21.76
N PRO A 17 -35.81 -2.37 21.84
CA PRO A 17 -34.40 -2.17 21.57
C PRO A 17 -34.24 -1.61 20.17
N ALA A 18 -33.52 -0.49 20.05
CA ALA A 18 -33.09 0.03 18.77
C ALA A 18 -32.28 -1.06 18.08
N ALA A 19 -32.82 -1.67 17.03
CA ALA A 19 -32.04 -2.50 16.13
C ALA A 19 -30.87 -1.64 15.63
N ALA A 20 -29.65 -2.10 15.90
CA ALA A 20 -28.47 -1.53 15.27
C ALA A 20 -28.73 -1.57 13.74
N ALA A 21 -28.66 -0.44 13.10
CA ALA A 21 -28.81 -0.36 11.66
C ALA A 21 -27.69 -1.19 11.04
N ASP A 22 -28.02 -2.30 10.38
CA ASP A 22 -27.13 -3.03 9.47
C ASP A 22 -26.81 -2.17 8.23
N GLY A 23 -26.28 -0.99 8.46
CA GLY A 23 -25.68 -0.14 7.44
C GLY A 23 -24.20 -0.45 7.34
N PRO A 24 -23.57 -0.20 6.19
CA PRO A 24 -22.13 -0.40 6.05
C PRO A 24 -21.40 0.42 7.13
N ALA A 25 -20.39 -0.21 7.78
CA ALA A 25 -19.57 0.40 8.84
C ALA A 25 -19.20 1.83 8.52
N GLY A 26 -19.52 2.79 9.40
CA GLY A 26 -19.37 4.21 9.16
C GLY A 26 -18.01 4.78 9.54
N ARG A 27 -17.21 4.03 10.32
CA ARG A 27 -15.97 4.51 10.95
C ARG A 27 -14.82 3.58 10.58
N ILE A 28 -14.10 3.92 9.52
CA ILE A 28 -13.06 3.06 8.95
C ILE A 28 -11.67 3.54 9.38
N VAL A 29 -10.85 2.63 9.88
CA VAL A 29 -9.40 2.81 9.94
C VAL A 29 -8.78 2.12 8.72
N SER A 30 -8.08 2.90 7.90
CA SER A 30 -7.38 2.42 6.70
C SER A 30 -5.90 2.25 7.00
N ILE A 31 -5.37 1.04 6.79
CA ILE A 31 -3.99 0.67 7.03
C ILE A 31 -3.36 0.16 5.74
N GLY A 32 -2.43 0.94 5.19
CA GLY A 32 -1.79 0.72 3.92
C GLY A 32 -2.22 1.72 2.85
N GLY A 33 -1.24 2.32 2.16
CA GLY A 33 -1.50 3.38 1.19
C GLY A 33 -2.40 2.94 0.04
N ALA A 34 -2.23 1.71 -0.48
CA ALA A 34 -3.09 1.18 -1.53
C ALA A 34 -4.54 0.98 -1.08
N VAL A 35 -4.77 0.55 0.16
CA VAL A 35 -6.11 0.42 0.75
C VAL A 35 -6.80 1.78 0.78
N THR A 36 -6.10 2.80 1.26
CA THR A 36 -6.61 4.17 1.31
C THR A 36 -6.96 4.69 -0.08
N GLU A 37 -6.07 4.52 -1.06
CA GLU A 37 -6.34 4.93 -2.44
C GLU A 37 -7.56 4.23 -3.04
N ILE A 38 -7.77 2.94 -2.75
CA ILE A 38 -8.95 2.20 -3.21
C ILE A 38 -10.23 2.74 -2.57
N ILE A 39 -10.22 3.04 -1.26
CA ILE A 39 -11.38 3.61 -0.56
C ILE A 39 -11.76 4.96 -1.20
N TYR A 40 -10.78 5.81 -1.51
CA TYR A 40 -11.00 7.07 -2.23
C TYR A 40 -11.54 6.85 -3.65
N ALA A 41 -10.96 5.93 -4.40
CA ALA A 41 -11.39 5.61 -5.76
C ALA A 41 -12.83 5.06 -5.82
N LEU A 42 -13.29 4.43 -4.73
CA LEU A 42 -14.67 3.97 -4.58
C LEU A 42 -15.63 5.03 -4.00
N GLY A 43 -15.15 6.28 -3.78
CA GLY A 43 -15.98 7.38 -3.26
C GLY A 43 -16.41 7.19 -1.81
N GLN A 44 -15.64 6.45 -1.00
CA GLN A 44 -15.97 6.14 0.39
C GLN A 44 -15.06 6.86 1.42
N GLN A 45 -14.33 7.88 0.98
CA GLN A 45 -13.36 8.63 1.80
C GLN A 45 -13.97 9.25 3.06
N ASP A 46 -15.23 9.68 3.02
CA ASP A 46 -15.91 10.30 4.17
C ASP A 46 -16.11 9.34 5.36
N ARG A 47 -15.92 8.05 5.14
CA ARG A 47 -15.98 7.00 6.16
C ARG A 47 -14.63 6.78 6.84
N ILE A 48 -13.52 7.27 6.29
CA ILE A 48 -12.19 7.11 6.89
C ILE A 48 -12.07 8.07 8.07
N ILE A 49 -11.86 7.54 9.26
CA ILE A 49 -11.67 8.34 10.47
C ILE A 49 -10.21 8.45 10.90
N ALA A 50 -9.38 7.51 10.45
CA ALA A 50 -7.94 7.52 10.69
C ALA A 50 -7.21 6.67 9.65
N ARG A 51 -5.91 6.93 9.49
CA ARG A 51 -5.04 6.29 8.51
C ARG A 51 -3.69 5.93 9.14
N ASP A 52 -2.94 5.05 8.50
CA ASP A 52 -1.54 4.82 8.86
C ASP A 52 -0.58 5.82 8.19
N THR A 53 0.69 5.85 8.61
CA THR A 53 1.68 6.81 8.05
C THR A 53 1.98 6.63 6.57
N THR A 54 1.73 5.45 5.97
CA THR A 54 1.95 5.19 4.55
C THR A 54 0.81 5.69 3.66
N SER A 55 -0.34 5.97 4.25
CA SER A 55 -1.51 6.52 3.57
C SER A 55 -1.36 8.03 3.38
N ASN A 56 -0.70 8.45 2.32
CA ASN A 56 -0.36 9.85 2.01
C ASN A 56 -0.98 10.37 0.71
N PHE A 57 -1.73 9.54 0.01
CA PHE A 57 -2.44 9.92 -1.21
C PHE A 57 -3.92 9.49 -1.16
N PRO A 58 -4.85 10.35 -1.66
CA PRO A 58 -4.58 11.71 -2.11
C PRO A 58 -4.15 12.63 -0.94
N PRO A 59 -3.52 13.80 -1.21
CA PRO A 59 -2.88 14.62 -0.17
C PRO A 59 -3.79 15.00 1.01
N GLU A 60 -5.09 15.18 0.77
CA GLU A 60 -6.06 15.52 1.80
C GLU A 60 -6.18 14.47 2.91
N VAL A 61 -5.85 13.21 2.65
CA VAL A 61 -5.89 12.14 3.65
C VAL A 61 -4.93 12.41 4.81
N THR A 62 -3.86 13.16 4.57
CA THR A 62 -2.86 13.49 5.61
C THR A 62 -3.43 14.37 6.72
N GLY A 63 -4.59 14.99 6.50
CA GLY A 63 -5.34 15.73 7.52
C GLY A 63 -6.08 14.84 8.52
N LEU A 64 -6.20 13.52 8.27
CA LEU A 64 -6.83 12.57 9.18
C LEU A 64 -5.86 12.15 10.31
N PRO A 65 -6.39 11.73 11.48
CA PRO A 65 -5.61 11.12 12.55
C PRO A 65 -4.71 9.99 12.03
N ASP A 66 -3.47 9.97 12.52
CA ASP A 66 -2.46 8.97 12.18
C ASP A 66 -2.38 7.93 13.31
N VAL A 67 -2.57 6.64 12.99
CA VAL A 67 -2.52 5.53 13.95
C VAL A 67 -1.16 4.83 13.98
N GLY A 68 -0.15 5.38 13.30
CA GLY A 68 1.21 4.86 13.27
C GLY A 68 1.57 4.16 11.95
N TYR A 69 2.77 3.59 11.92
CA TYR A 69 3.29 2.92 10.74
C TYR A 69 2.68 1.53 10.56
N ALA A 70 2.19 1.20 9.36
CA ALA A 70 1.49 -0.05 9.05
C ALA A 70 2.17 -1.32 9.59
N ARG A 71 3.52 -1.37 9.63
CA ARG A 71 4.29 -2.53 10.11
C ARG A 71 4.75 -2.43 11.56
N ALA A 72 4.39 -1.35 12.27
CA ALA A 72 4.74 -1.10 13.67
C ALA A 72 3.55 -0.45 14.42
N LEU A 73 2.35 -0.99 14.20
CA LEU A 73 1.11 -0.53 14.82
C LEU A 73 1.10 -0.83 16.33
N SER A 74 0.35 -0.04 17.09
CA SER A 74 -0.07 -0.40 18.44
C SER A 74 -1.59 -0.61 18.49
N PRO A 75 -2.09 -1.62 19.26
CA PRO A 75 -3.53 -1.84 19.38
C PRO A 75 -4.24 -0.62 19.96
N GLU A 76 -3.66 0.03 20.95
CA GLU A 76 -4.22 1.22 21.59
C GLU A 76 -4.34 2.38 20.61
N GLY A 77 -3.33 2.61 19.75
CA GLY A 77 -3.37 3.64 18.72
C GLY A 77 -4.53 3.45 17.77
N VAL A 78 -4.68 2.22 17.24
CA VAL A 78 -5.75 1.88 16.29
C VAL A 78 -7.14 1.92 16.95
N LEU A 79 -7.29 1.38 18.16
CA LEU A 79 -8.59 1.30 18.85
C LEU A 79 -9.01 2.64 19.50
N SER A 80 -8.08 3.56 19.74
CA SER A 80 -8.36 4.87 20.36
C SER A 80 -9.36 5.72 19.58
N VAL A 81 -9.44 5.52 18.27
CA VAL A 81 -10.35 6.24 17.39
C VAL A 81 -11.72 5.57 17.27
N ALA A 82 -11.97 4.48 18.03
CA ALA A 82 -13.23 3.72 18.06
C ALA A 82 -13.74 3.35 16.65
N PRO A 83 -13.02 2.53 15.87
CA PRO A 83 -13.45 2.12 14.55
C PRO A 83 -14.57 1.07 14.60
N ASP A 84 -15.42 1.05 13.55
CA ASP A 84 -16.36 -0.04 13.28
C ASP A 84 -15.75 -1.10 12.35
N LEU A 85 -14.78 -0.66 11.51
CA LEU A 85 -14.12 -1.48 10.51
C LEU A 85 -12.64 -1.08 10.42
N ILE A 86 -11.76 -2.06 10.42
CA ILE A 86 -10.34 -1.92 10.11
C ILE A 86 -10.09 -2.66 8.80
N ILE A 87 -9.56 -1.95 7.79
CA ILE A 87 -9.13 -2.56 6.52
C ILE A 87 -7.61 -2.37 6.45
N ALA A 88 -6.87 -3.49 6.45
CA ALA A 88 -5.42 -3.49 6.55
C ALA A 88 -4.78 -4.35 5.46
N GLU A 89 -3.66 -3.88 4.90
CA GLU A 89 -2.81 -4.73 4.06
C GLU A 89 -2.34 -5.96 4.84
N GLU A 90 -2.23 -7.10 4.17
CA GLU A 90 -1.87 -8.41 4.75
C GLU A 90 -0.53 -8.37 5.51
N ASN A 91 0.39 -7.51 5.07
CA ASN A 91 1.70 -7.32 5.70
C ASN A 91 1.71 -6.27 6.82
N ALA A 92 0.55 -5.78 7.25
CA ALA A 92 0.43 -4.95 8.45
C ALA A 92 0.89 -5.74 9.69
N GLY A 93 1.43 -5.03 10.68
CA GLY A 93 2.01 -5.70 11.84
C GLY A 93 2.38 -4.77 12.98
N PRO A 94 3.04 -5.29 14.01
CA PRO A 94 3.54 -6.66 14.11
C PRO A 94 2.41 -7.70 14.29
N PRO A 95 2.67 -9.02 14.06
CA PRO A 95 1.64 -10.06 14.09
C PRO A 95 0.84 -10.08 15.40
N GLU A 96 1.49 -9.92 16.55
CA GLU A 96 0.85 -9.88 17.86
C GLU A 96 -0.14 -8.71 18.02
N THR A 97 0.14 -7.57 17.38
CA THR A 97 -0.81 -6.44 17.32
C THR A 97 -2.04 -6.80 16.51
N ILE A 98 -1.85 -7.47 15.36
CA ILE A 98 -2.97 -7.89 14.49
C ILE A 98 -3.87 -8.87 15.22
N GLU A 99 -3.30 -9.85 15.95
CA GLU A 99 -4.08 -10.80 16.78
C GLU A 99 -4.95 -10.07 17.81
N VAL A 100 -4.41 -9.03 18.47
CA VAL A 100 -5.18 -8.22 19.44
C VAL A 100 -6.30 -7.44 18.75
N LEU A 101 -6.03 -6.83 17.59
CA LEU A 101 -7.04 -6.09 16.83
C LEU A 101 -8.16 -7.00 16.33
N GLU A 102 -7.85 -8.21 15.85
CA GLU A 102 -8.84 -9.21 15.44
C GLU A 102 -9.71 -9.70 16.62
N ALA A 103 -9.11 -9.78 17.83
CA ALA A 103 -9.81 -10.18 19.04
C ALA A 103 -10.64 -9.06 19.68
N ALA A 104 -10.48 -7.80 19.26
CA ALA A 104 -11.11 -6.64 19.88
C ALA A 104 -12.62 -6.48 19.59
N GLY A 105 -13.21 -7.38 18.79
CA GLY A 105 -14.64 -7.33 18.43
C GLY A 105 -14.99 -6.28 17.38
N VAL A 106 -13.98 -5.64 16.75
CA VAL A 106 -14.12 -4.77 15.60
C VAL A 106 -13.96 -5.62 14.33
N THR A 107 -14.77 -5.35 13.31
CA THR A 107 -14.58 -6.03 12.02
C THR A 107 -13.20 -5.72 11.46
N PHE A 108 -12.39 -6.75 11.23
CA PHE A 108 -11.03 -6.65 10.69
C PHE A 108 -10.94 -7.37 9.35
N VAL A 109 -10.54 -6.65 8.30
CA VAL A 109 -10.39 -7.19 6.94
C VAL A 109 -8.93 -7.12 6.53
N LYS A 110 -8.31 -8.29 6.27
CA LYS A 110 -6.99 -8.39 5.67
C LYS A 110 -7.10 -8.34 4.15
N VAL A 111 -6.40 -7.41 3.55
CA VAL A 111 -6.35 -7.21 2.10
C VAL A 111 -5.11 -7.92 1.56
N PRO A 112 -5.27 -8.92 0.68
CA PRO A 112 -4.18 -9.76 0.21
C PRO A 112 -3.14 -8.97 -0.57
N GLU A 113 -1.86 -9.33 -0.41
CA GLU A 113 -0.73 -8.76 -1.11
C GLU A 113 -0.25 -9.70 -2.23
N SER A 114 -0.23 -9.17 -3.44
CA SER A 114 0.36 -9.85 -4.60
C SER A 114 0.73 -8.82 -5.66
N TYR A 115 1.95 -8.85 -6.11
CA TYR A 115 2.53 -7.86 -7.01
C TYR A 115 2.37 -8.26 -8.48
N THR A 116 1.13 -8.63 -8.84
CA THR A 116 0.70 -9.06 -10.17
C THR A 116 -0.57 -8.31 -10.58
N ILE A 117 -0.90 -8.33 -11.86
CA ILE A 117 -2.13 -7.72 -12.38
C ILE A 117 -3.36 -8.29 -11.65
N ASP A 118 -3.45 -9.61 -11.52
CA ASP A 118 -4.55 -10.27 -10.80
C ASP A 118 -4.54 -9.94 -9.29
N GLY A 119 -3.35 -9.70 -8.71
CA GLY A 119 -3.20 -9.29 -7.32
C GLY A 119 -3.81 -7.92 -7.05
N VAL A 120 -3.57 -6.95 -7.94
CA VAL A 120 -4.17 -5.62 -7.86
C VAL A 120 -5.70 -5.71 -7.96
N ALA A 121 -6.23 -6.48 -8.91
CA ALA A 121 -7.67 -6.70 -9.04
C ALA A 121 -8.28 -7.30 -7.76
N ARG A 122 -7.66 -8.35 -7.19
CA ARG A 122 -8.13 -8.96 -5.94
C ARG A 122 -8.10 -7.98 -4.76
N LYS A 123 -7.05 -7.16 -4.66
CA LYS A 123 -6.96 -6.11 -3.63
C LYS A 123 -8.15 -5.15 -3.72
N ILE A 124 -8.46 -4.64 -4.91
CA ILE A 124 -9.60 -3.74 -5.16
C ILE A 124 -10.93 -4.41 -4.78
N LEU A 125 -11.15 -5.65 -5.22
CA LEU A 125 -12.37 -6.40 -4.93
C LEU A 125 -12.54 -6.64 -3.43
N THR A 126 -11.47 -7.04 -2.72
CA THR A 126 -11.51 -7.28 -1.27
C THR A 126 -11.90 -6.01 -0.50
N VAL A 127 -11.31 -4.86 -0.86
CA VAL A 127 -11.67 -3.58 -0.24
C VAL A 127 -13.11 -3.21 -0.58
N GLY A 128 -13.53 -3.39 -1.84
CA GLY A 128 -14.89 -3.10 -2.26
C GLY A 128 -15.95 -3.94 -1.55
N ASP A 129 -15.69 -5.22 -1.35
CA ASP A 129 -16.58 -6.10 -0.59
C ASP A 129 -16.69 -5.65 0.89
N ALA A 130 -15.56 -5.31 1.51
CA ALA A 130 -15.52 -4.77 2.88
C ALA A 130 -16.32 -3.47 3.04
N LEU A 131 -16.37 -2.66 1.99
CA LEU A 131 -17.11 -1.39 1.97
C LEU A 131 -18.59 -1.55 1.60
N GLY A 132 -19.03 -2.73 1.17
CA GLY A 132 -20.36 -2.97 0.61
C GLY A 132 -20.55 -2.34 -0.78
N GLN A 133 -19.46 -2.25 -1.57
CA GLN A 133 -19.41 -1.63 -2.90
C GLN A 133 -18.97 -2.61 -4.01
N PRO A 134 -19.49 -3.86 -4.09
CA PRO A 134 -18.95 -4.88 -4.99
C PRO A 134 -19.06 -4.50 -6.47
N VAL A 135 -20.13 -3.81 -6.88
CA VAL A 135 -20.33 -3.42 -8.29
C VAL A 135 -19.34 -2.31 -8.69
N ALA A 136 -19.14 -1.32 -7.84
CA ALA A 136 -18.17 -0.25 -8.10
C ALA A 136 -16.73 -0.78 -8.09
N ALA A 137 -16.43 -1.70 -7.16
CA ALA A 137 -15.13 -2.35 -7.08
C ALA A 137 -14.83 -3.22 -8.30
N GLN A 138 -15.83 -3.94 -8.83
CA GLN A 138 -15.67 -4.71 -10.07
C GLN A 138 -15.31 -3.80 -11.25
N ALA A 139 -16.03 -2.69 -11.41
CA ALA A 139 -15.74 -1.72 -12.47
C ALA A 139 -14.35 -1.07 -12.33
N LEU A 140 -13.96 -0.73 -11.10
CA LEU A 140 -12.63 -0.18 -10.80
C LEU A 140 -11.52 -1.21 -11.10
N ALA A 141 -11.72 -2.48 -10.70
CA ALA A 141 -10.75 -3.55 -10.93
C ALA A 141 -10.55 -3.81 -12.44
N GLU A 142 -11.63 -3.80 -13.22
CA GLU A 142 -11.58 -3.95 -14.67
C GLU A 142 -10.82 -2.80 -15.35
N ASP A 143 -11.12 -1.54 -14.97
CA ASP A 143 -10.43 -0.36 -15.49
C ASP A 143 -8.94 -0.38 -15.14
N VAL A 144 -8.58 -0.61 -13.86
CA VAL A 144 -7.18 -0.65 -13.42
C VAL A 144 -6.43 -1.80 -14.10
N THR A 145 -7.06 -2.97 -14.23
CA THR A 145 -6.47 -4.13 -14.92
C THR A 145 -6.18 -3.82 -16.39
N ALA A 146 -7.13 -3.21 -17.09
CA ALA A 146 -6.96 -2.85 -18.50
C ALA A 146 -5.82 -1.83 -18.69
N ARG A 147 -5.76 -0.80 -17.85
CA ARG A 147 -4.68 0.20 -17.86
C ARG A 147 -3.32 -0.43 -17.55
N LEU A 148 -3.27 -1.32 -16.55
CA LEU A 148 -2.04 -1.99 -16.14
C LEU A 148 -1.54 -2.96 -17.23
N GLN A 149 -2.44 -3.71 -17.88
CA GLN A 149 -2.09 -4.55 -19.04
C GLN A 149 -1.51 -3.73 -20.18
N ALA A 150 -2.13 -2.58 -20.49
CA ALA A 150 -1.65 -1.68 -21.53
C ALA A 150 -0.28 -1.04 -21.21
N ALA A 151 0.01 -0.80 -19.93
CA ALA A 151 1.27 -0.23 -19.46
C ALA A 151 2.40 -1.27 -19.34
N THR A 152 2.05 -2.56 -19.19
CA THR A 152 3.02 -3.64 -18.96
C THR A 152 3.81 -3.93 -20.22
N ARG A 153 5.13 -3.99 -20.10
CA ARG A 153 6.07 -4.31 -21.17
C ARG A 153 6.70 -5.69 -20.92
N PRO A 154 6.77 -6.57 -21.94
CA PRO A 154 7.44 -7.87 -21.78
C PRO A 154 8.93 -7.71 -21.45
N VAL A 155 9.46 -8.53 -20.57
CA VAL A 155 10.90 -8.65 -20.33
C VAL A 155 11.52 -9.41 -21.48
N THR A 156 12.50 -8.81 -22.15
CA THR A 156 13.24 -9.41 -23.27
C THR A 156 14.68 -9.75 -22.86
N GLY A 157 15.42 -10.45 -23.72
CA GLY A 157 16.80 -10.85 -23.40
C GLY A 157 17.78 -9.69 -23.23
N ASP A 158 17.46 -8.52 -23.78
CA ASP A 158 18.20 -7.25 -23.67
C ASP A 158 17.58 -6.27 -22.66
N ALA A 159 16.67 -6.76 -21.81
CA ALA A 159 16.04 -5.95 -20.76
C ALA A 159 17.08 -5.38 -19.81
N PRO A 160 17.00 -4.06 -19.46
CA PRO A 160 17.95 -3.44 -18.54
C PRO A 160 17.93 -4.11 -17.17
N GLY A 161 19.13 -4.37 -16.64
CA GLY A 161 19.30 -4.90 -15.29
C GLY A 161 19.09 -3.82 -14.25
N VAL A 162 18.10 -3.98 -13.38
CA VAL A 162 17.70 -2.99 -12.38
C VAL A 162 18.03 -3.48 -10.97
N LEU A 163 18.77 -2.67 -10.22
CA LEU A 163 18.98 -2.84 -8.79
C LEU A 163 17.99 -1.92 -8.05
N PHE A 164 17.02 -2.48 -7.34
CA PHE A 164 16.20 -1.68 -6.42
C PHE A 164 16.89 -1.59 -5.05
N ILE A 165 17.10 -0.35 -4.57
CA ILE A 165 17.65 -0.06 -3.24
C ILE A 165 16.53 0.51 -2.36
N LEU A 166 16.14 -0.26 -1.33
CA LEU A 166 15.18 0.17 -0.32
C LEU A 166 15.80 1.17 0.67
N SER A 167 17.04 0.91 1.07
CA SER A 167 17.83 1.79 1.94
C SER A 167 19.32 1.53 1.77
N ALA A 168 20.12 2.56 2.03
CA ALA A 168 21.58 2.51 2.05
C ALA A 168 22.08 3.25 3.31
N ALA A 169 21.81 2.66 4.48
CA ALA A 169 22.20 3.22 5.77
C ALA A 169 23.49 2.57 6.28
N ASP A 170 24.37 3.36 6.87
CA ASP A 170 25.65 2.91 7.44
C ASP A 170 26.50 2.11 6.46
N GLY A 171 26.46 2.47 5.17
CA GLY A 171 27.20 1.78 4.11
C GLY A 171 26.64 0.40 3.73
N ARG A 172 25.49 -0.01 4.29
CA ARG A 172 24.84 -1.28 3.97
C ARG A 172 23.62 -1.06 3.06
N ILE A 173 23.60 -1.76 1.94
CA ILE A 173 22.52 -1.71 0.98
C ILE A 173 21.50 -2.79 1.28
N MET A 174 20.23 -2.37 1.48
CA MET A 174 19.07 -3.25 1.53
C MET A 174 18.43 -3.26 0.15
N ALA A 175 18.47 -4.39 -0.55
CA ALA A 175 17.92 -4.53 -1.90
C ALA A 175 16.60 -5.31 -1.92
N GLY A 176 15.79 -5.05 -2.96
CA GLY A 176 14.58 -5.80 -3.25
C GLY A 176 14.88 -7.01 -4.13
N GLY A 177 14.71 -8.21 -3.60
CA GLY A 177 14.83 -9.48 -4.31
C GLY A 177 13.51 -9.98 -4.87
N ALA A 178 13.47 -11.25 -5.27
CA ALA A 178 12.29 -11.92 -5.80
C ALA A 178 11.10 -11.85 -4.83
N GLY A 179 9.88 -11.72 -5.39
CA GLY A 179 8.64 -11.69 -4.64
C GLY A 179 8.38 -10.38 -3.89
N THR A 180 9.16 -9.32 -4.13
CA THR A 180 8.90 -7.98 -3.59
C THR A 180 8.05 -7.15 -4.55
N SER A 181 7.45 -6.06 -4.05
CA SER A 181 6.77 -5.08 -4.90
C SER A 181 7.73 -4.44 -5.91
N ALA A 182 9.00 -4.24 -5.52
CA ALA A 182 10.03 -3.77 -6.45
C ALA A 182 10.28 -4.76 -7.59
N ASP A 183 10.33 -6.06 -7.29
CA ASP A 183 10.47 -7.12 -8.29
C ASP A 183 9.30 -7.12 -9.29
N GLY A 184 8.08 -7.07 -8.77
CA GLY A 184 6.87 -7.05 -9.60
C GLY A 184 6.81 -5.84 -10.54
N ILE A 185 7.10 -4.64 -10.04
CA ILE A 185 7.02 -3.43 -10.88
C ILE A 185 8.15 -3.35 -11.90
N ILE A 186 9.37 -3.78 -11.54
CA ILE A 186 10.50 -3.86 -12.49
C ILE A 186 10.13 -4.79 -13.65
N ALA A 187 9.59 -5.97 -13.35
CA ALA A 187 9.16 -6.92 -14.38
C ALA A 187 8.05 -6.35 -15.27
N MET A 188 7.03 -5.69 -14.70
CA MET A 188 5.95 -5.06 -15.47
C MET A 188 6.45 -3.91 -16.36
N ALA A 189 7.49 -3.18 -15.92
CA ALA A 189 8.10 -2.10 -16.68
C ALA A 189 9.06 -2.59 -17.79
N GLY A 190 9.25 -3.91 -17.93
CA GLY A 190 10.14 -4.52 -18.92
C GLY A 190 11.62 -4.53 -18.49
N GLY A 191 11.91 -4.32 -17.21
CA GLY A 191 13.24 -4.47 -16.62
C GLY A 191 13.48 -5.88 -16.06
N ARG A 192 14.72 -6.20 -15.76
CA ARG A 192 15.14 -7.43 -15.07
C ARG A 192 15.69 -7.09 -13.70
N ASN A 193 15.10 -7.63 -12.63
CA ASN A 193 15.63 -7.48 -11.29
C ASN A 193 16.97 -8.24 -11.16
N VAL A 194 18.06 -7.53 -10.91
CA VAL A 194 19.39 -8.16 -10.79
C VAL A 194 19.59 -8.91 -9.47
N MET A 195 18.66 -8.75 -8.50
CA MET A 195 18.67 -9.43 -7.20
C MET A 195 17.61 -10.55 -7.11
N ASP A 196 17.16 -11.11 -8.22
CA ASP A 196 16.17 -12.20 -8.29
C ASP A 196 16.60 -13.50 -7.60
N GLY A 197 17.89 -13.68 -7.38
CA GLY A 197 18.45 -14.83 -6.63
C GLY A 197 18.22 -14.77 -5.10
N ILE A 198 17.69 -13.67 -4.54
CA ILE A 198 17.35 -13.56 -3.12
C ILE A 198 15.84 -13.35 -2.95
N GLN A 199 15.27 -13.81 -1.82
CA GLN A 199 13.84 -13.64 -1.54
C GLN A 199 13.60 -12.47 -0.59
N GLY A 200 12.64 -11.59 -0.94
CA GLY A 200 12.25 -10.47 -0.10
C GLY A 200 13.27 -9.33 -0.06
N TYR A 201 13.10 -8.40 0.87
CA TYR A 201 14.05 -7.32 1.10
C TYR A 201 15.16 -7.78 2.04
N LYS A 202 16.41 -7.72 1.59
CA LYS A 202 17.57 -8.19 2.38
C LYS A 202 18.81 -7.32 2.18
N PRO A 203 19.70 -7.27 3.20
CA PRO A 203 21.04 -6.75 3.02
C PRO A 203 21.79 -7.56 1.96
N VAL A 204 22.52 -6.87 1.09
CA VAL A 204 23.35 -7.46 0.03
C VAL A 204 24.78 -6.99 0.18
N SER A 205 25.75 -7.84 -0.21
CA SER A 205 27.17 -7.48 -0.17
C SER A 205 27.59 -6.69 -1.41
N ASP A 206 28.66 -5.93 -1.28
CA ASP A 206 29.24 -5.15 -2.38
C ASP A 206 29.64 -6.06 -3.56
N GLU A 207 30.17 -7.26 -3.27
CA GLU A 207 30.55 -8.23 -4.30
C GLU A 207 29.34 -8.81 -5.04
N ALA A 208 28.20 -8.96 -4.34
CA ALA A 208 26.97 -9.43 -4.98
C ALA A 208 26.44 -8.40 -5.97
N ILE A 209 26.46 -7.12 -5.60
CA ILE A 209 26.05 -6.02 -6.46
C ILE A 209 27.01 -5.85 -7.65
N ALA A 210 28.32 -5.83 -7.39
CA ALA A 210 29.33 -5.72 -8.44
C ALA A 210 29.23 -6.88 -9.46
N ARG A 211 28.97 -8.11 -8.98
CA ARG A 211 28.77 -9.29 -9.85
C ARG A 211 27.48 -9.18 -10.66
N ALA A 212 26.41 -8.66 -10.06
CA ALA A 212 25.12 -8.48 -10.73
C ALA A 212 25.17 -7.38 -11.78
N ASN A 213 26.10 -6.42 -11.62
CA ASN A 213 26.39 -5.32 -12.53
C ASN A 213 25.13 -4.65 -13.09
N PRO A 214 24.34 -3.95 -12.25
CA PRO A 214 23.11 -3.30 -12.71
C PRO A 214 23.38 -2.22 -13.75
N ASP A 215 22.49 -2.11 -14.73
CA ASP A 215 22.47 -1.02 -15.71
C ASP A 215 21.83 0.25 -15.15
N VAL A 216 20.93 0.08 -14.16
CA VAL A 216 20.16 1.17 -13.55
C VAL A 216 19.98 0.89 -12.05
N VAL A 217 20.12 1.94 -11.22
CA VAL A 217 19.67 1.90 -9.83
C VAL A 217 18.28 2.53 -9.74
N LEU A 218 17.34 1.82 -9.14
CA LEU A 218 15.99 2.30 -8.83
C LEU A 218 15.88 2.54 -7.32
N MET A 219 15.40 3.70 -6.92
CA MET A 219 15.21 4.09 -5.53
C MET A 219 13.88 4.81 -5.32
N MET A 220 13.40 4.79 -4.08
CA MET A 220 12.33 5.71 -3.69
C MET A 220 12.88 7.13 -3.58
N ASP A 221 12.11 8.10 -4.08
CA ASP A 221 12.36 9.50 -3.82
C ASP A 221 12.10 9.79 -2.32
N ARG A 222 13.09 10.35 -1.64
CA ARG A 222 12.98 10.75 -0.24
C ARG A 222 13.11 12.26 -0.17
N VAL A 223 12.04 12.91 0.21
CA VAL A 223 12.00 14.36 0.40
C VAL A 223 12.72 14.70 1.72
N GLY A 224 13.69 15.64 1.65
CA GLY A 224 14.38 16.20 2.81
C GLY A 224 15.87 15.84 2.91
N ASP A 225 16.55 16.36 3.94
CA ASP A 225 18.00 16.25 4.20
C ASP A 225 18.54 14.83 4.44
N HIS A 226 17.70 13.82 4.39
CA HIS A 226 18.05 12.41 4.64
C HIS A 226 18.12 11.56 3.36
N GLY A 227 18.00 12.19 2.18
CA GLY A 227 18.15 11.54 0.89
C GLY A 227 19.62 11.29 0.55
N LEU A 228 19.97 10.06 0.16
CA LEU A 228 21.26 9.77 -0.45
C LEU A 228 21.34 10.51 -1.81
N THR A 229 22.32 11.43 -1.99
CA THR A 229 22.52 12.10 -3.28
C THR A 229 23.07 11.13 -4.32
N ASP A 230 22.96 11.47 -5.60
CA ASP A 230 23.46 10.62 -6.69
C ASP A 230 24.99 10.51 -6.62
N GLU A 231 25.70 11.60 -6.27
CA GLU A 231 27.15 11.57 -6.07
C GLU A 231 27.54 10.62 -4.93
N ALA A 232 26.82 10.66 -3.81
CA ALA A 232 27.08 9.79 -2.68
C ALA A 232 26.73 8.32 -2.99
N LEU A 233 25.65 8.08 -3.75
CA LEU A 233 25.25 6.76 -4.23
C LEU A 233 26.35 6.16 -5.12
N PHE A 234 26.78 6.88 -6.14
CA PHE A 234 27.79 6.38 -7.09
C PHE A 234 29.22 6.34 -6.52
N ALA A 235 29.48 7.02 -5.40
CA ALA A 235 30.73 6.88 -4.64
C ALA A 235 30.76 5.66 -3.74
N MET A 236 29.63 4.96 -3.50
CA MET A 236 29.61 3.75 -2.69
C MET A 236 30.42 2.62 -3.36
N PRO A 237 31.28 1.90 -2.63
CA PRO A 237 32.09 0.80 -3.19
C PRO A 237 31.26 -0.24 -3.95
N ALA A 238 30.08 -0.57 -3.44
CA ALA A 238 29.15 -1.52 -4.06
C ALA A 238 28.65 -1.06 -5.45
N ILE A 239 28.54 0.23 -5.68
CA ILE A 239 27.90 0.82 -6.88
C ILE A 239 28.94 1.34 -7.87
N SER A 240 30.05 1.92 -7.37
CA SER A 240 31.03 2.69 -8.15
C SER A 240 31.67 1.94 -9.33
N THR A 241 31.60 0.60 -9.35
CA THR A 241 32.17 -0.23 -10.42
C THR A 241 31.11 -0.84 -11.35
N THR A 242 29.84 -0.40 -11.23
CA THR A 242 28.72 -0.95 -12.03
C THR A 242 28.44 -0.10 -13.27
N ALA A 243 27.80 -0.69 -14.27
CA ALA A 243 27.35 0.01 -15.47
C ALA A 243 26.44 1.21 -15.14
N ALA A 244 25.63 1.13 -14.09
CA ALA A 244 24.81 2.22 -13.59
C ALA A 244 25.66 3.44 -13.16
N ALA A 245 26.81 3.20 -12.50
CA ALA A 245 27.70 4.29 -12.10
C ALA A 245 28.46 4.89 -13.31
N GLU A 246 28.89 4.05 -14.25
CA GLU A 246 29.56 4.51 -15.48
C GLU A 246 28.68 5.45 -16.32
N THR A 247 27.37 5.17 -16.36
CA THR A 247 26.39 5.93 -17.14
C THR A 247 25.64 6.98 -16.32
N GLY A 248 25.79 7.00 -14.98
CA GLY A 248 25.06 7.87 -14.08
C GLY A 248 23.56 7.56 -14.02
N ARG A 249 23.14 6.31 -14.30
CA ARG A 249 21.71 5.94 -14.38
C ARG A 249 21.12 5.59 -13.02
N VAL A 250 20.41 6.56 -12.44
CA VAL A 250 19.56 6.36 -11.27
C VAL A 250 18.15 6.87 -11.56
N ILE A 251 17.14 6.07 -11.21
CA ILE A 251 15.72 6.45 -11.30
C ILE A 251 15.18 6.59 -9.88
N ARG A 252 14.53 7.73 -9.60
CA ARG A 252 13.86 8.00 -8.33
C ARG A 252 12.37 8.20 -8.57
N MET A 253 11.56 7.53 -7.77
CA MET A 253 10.10 7.62 -7.86
C MET A 253 9.48 7.74 -6.46
N ASP A 254 8.29 8.37 -6.38
CA ASP A 254 7.51 8.37 -5.14
C ASP A 254 7.33 6.93 -4.63
N GLY A 255 7.65 6.70 -3.35
CA GLY A 255 7.69 5.36 -2.80
C GLY A 255 6.34 4.65 -2.76
N MET A 256 5.26 5.40 -2.50
CA MET A 256 3.91 4.82 -2.44
C MET A 256 3.36 4.54 -3.84
N LEU A 257 3.65 5.42 -4.80
CA LEU A 257 3.33 5.17 -6.21
C LEU A 257 4.08 3.94 -6.74
N LEU A 258 5.37 3.83 -6.44
CA LEU A 258 6.25 2.76 -6.92
C LEU A 258 5.91 1.38 -6.32
N LEU A 259 5.64 1.32 -5.01
CA LEU A 259 5.58 0.05 -4.28
C LEU A 259 4.17 -0.33 -3.78
N GLY A 260 3.21 0.59 -3.84
CA GLY A 260 1.90 0.40 -3.23
C GLY A 260 0.98 -0.59 -3.96
N PHE A 261 1.13 -0.75 -5.27
CA PHE A 261 0.23 -1.61 -6.08
C PHE A 261 -1.26 -1.27 -5.85
N GLY A 262 -1.54 0.03 -5.77
CA GLY A 262 -2.89 0.59 -5.71
C GLY A 262 -3.47 0.92 -7.09
N PRO A 263 -4.58 1.68 -7.15
CA PRO A 263 -5.25 2.06 -8.41
C PRO A 263 -4.37 2.82 -9.41
N ARG A 264 -3.28 3.46 -8.93
CA ARG A 264 -2.32 4.22 -9.76
C ARG A 264 -1.14 3.38 -10.27
N VAL A 265 -1.11 2.08 -10.04
CA VAL A 265 0.04 1.22 -10.41
C VAL A 265 0.38 1.28 -11.91
N ALA A 266 -0.62 1.44 -12.78
CA ALA A 266 -0.39 1.58 -14.23
C ALA A 266 0.43 2.84 -14.58
N GLU A 267 0.24 3.93 -13.83
CA GLU A 267 1.02 5.16 -13.97
C GLU A 267 2.48 4.93 -13.57
N ALA A 268 2.69 4.23 -12.44
CA ALA A 268 4.03 3.87 -11.98
C ALA A 268 4.77 2.98 -12.99
N VAL A 269 4.09 1.94 -13.53
CA VAL A 269 4.66 1.05 -14.55
C VAL A 269 5.02 1.82 -15.81
N SER A 270 4.13 2.71 -16.30
CA SER A 270 4.39 3.54 -17.48
C SER A 270 5.59 4.46 -17.28
N ALA A 271 5.66 5.15 -16.13
CA ALA A 271 6.75 6.07 -15.81
C ALA A 271 8.09 5.32 -15.70
N LEU A 272 8.11 4.19 -14.98
CA LEU A 272 9.30 3.37 -14.86
C LEU A 272 9.73 2.79 -16.22
N SER A 273 8.78 2.28 -17.02
CA SER A 273 9.08 1.74 -18.34
C SER A 273 9.70 2.80 -19.27
N SER A 274 9.17 4.03 -19.30
CA SER A 274 9.77 5.12 -20.05
C SER A 274 11.21 5.40 -19.59
N ALA A 275 11.44 5.56 -18.29
CA ALA A 275 12.76 5.84 -17.74
C ALA A 275 13.79 4.71 -17.93
N LEU A 276 13.34 3.46 -18.03
CA LEU A 276 14.23 2.31 -18.27
C LEU A 276 14.69 2.22 -19.73
N HIS A 277 13.86 2.68 -20.68
CA HIS A 277 14.07 2.46 -22.11
C HIS A 277 14.42 3.75 -22.91
N GLU A 278 14.59 4.88 -22.20
CA GLU A 278 15.22 6.09 -22.74
C GLU A 278 16.76 5.97 -22.72
#